data_2ab5e92c8850164415426bebf1a3b99b
#
_entry.id   2ab5e92c8850164415426bebf1a3b99b
#
_cell.length_a   1.000
_cell.length_b   1.000
_cell.length_c   1.000
_cell.angle_alpha   90.00
_cell.angle_beta   90.00
_cell.angle_gamma   90.00
#
_symmetry.space_group_name_H-M   'P 1'
#
loop_
_entity.id
_entity.type
_entity.pdbx_description
1 polymer ?
#
loop_
_entity_poly.entity_id
_entity_poly.type
_entity_poly.pdbx_seq_one_letter_code
_entity_poly.pdbx_strand_id
1 'polypeptide(L)'
;MRCVQLESHLLLVTTKANDPRSLGVLRWTLYVIATWSFAWTVYRVFLNVEIENNEGWNAYFADAAMGKMPLYPSTDQLITNNYPPLSFYFVGLVGRFIGDPVLAGRLLSLVAVVAIATAIALSVRRLGGSGVAARISGAFFVATTSRFFMPYVGMNEPQLLSEAIMAFGFLGFLIARSNDRGYVGPVLVMALAGFVKHNIIAMPLTAFLWLGLYRRREAVKCFCVAAIAIMTGTAICYALYGGNFFLNILSPRHYSLKRALRIFGELEWVSVGLLACLYNAWARRHDASVQLCSWLIAIALGSYFLQKSGAGVDINAQFDLVIAVAMGFGLAFTHVSLWPVARPLRLEQAQAILLLALCARLLASKQLQPVRLIFDSSFRNEIVMRERAMTDSVERVRRIPGDVTCGRNMLVNYRAGKPFVVDAFNAEQRILAGALPKDAITARVAAGTLTIVEVDPRSRWPE
;
A
#
# COMPACT_ATOMS: atom_id res chain seq x y z
N MET A 1 -31.37 18.03 -24.22
CA MET A 1 -30.23 17.14 -23.92
C MET A 1 -29.36 16.89 -25.17
N ARG A 2 -29.13 17.85 -26.05
CA ARG A 2 -28.29 17.67 -27.28
C ARG A 2 -27.22 18.78 -27.48
N CYS A 3 -26.97 19.63 -26.49
CA CYS A 3 -26.02 20.76 -26.62
C CYS A 3 -24.66 20.57 -25.91
N VAL A 4 -24.38 19.41 -25.28
CA VAL A 4 -23.13 19.20 -24.53
C VAL A 4 -22.07 18.40 -25.33
N GLN A 5 -22.43 17.86 -26.51
CA GLN A 5 -21.51 17.02 -27.30
C GLN A 5 -20.65 17.75 -28.33
N LEU A 6 -20.83 19.06 -28.55
CA LEU A 6 -20.08 19.78 -29.58
C LEU A 6 -18.82 20.50 -29.06
N GLU A 7 -18.66 20.70 -27.76
CA GLU A 7 -17.45 21.37 -27.23
C GLU A 7 -16.25 20.44 -26.98
N SER A 8 -16.45 19.14 -27.00
CA SER A 8 -15.36 18.19 -26.75
C SER A 8 -14.46 17.91 -27.96
N HIS A 9 -14.88 18.31 -29.18
CA HIS A 9 -14.10 18.06 -30.41
C HIS A 9 -13.21 19.24 -30.85
N LEU A 10 -13.35 20.42 -30.26
CA LEU A 10 -12.58 21.60 -30.71
C LEU A 10 -11.27 21.85 -29.94
N LEU A 11 -10.91 21.05 -28.95
CA LEU A 11 -9.65 21.19 -28.17
C LEU A 11 -8.55 20.21 -28.55
N LEU A 12 -8.70 19.47 -29.66
CA LEU A 12 -7.63 18.64 -30.23
C LEU A 12 -6.83 19.39 -31.29
N VAL A 13 -6.66 20.69 -31.16
CA VAL A 13 -5.58 21.38 -31.87
C VAL A 13 -4.28 20.98 -31.16
N THR A 14 -3.61 20.02 -31.74
CA THR A 14 -2.23 19.65 -31.44
C THR A 14 -1.31 20.83 -31.78
N THR A 15 -1.25 21.83 -30.90
CA THR A 15 -0.07 22.67 -30.88
C THR A 15 1.06 21.78 -30.37
N LYS A 16 2.00 21.45 -31.26
CA LYS A 16 3.39 21.12 -30.91
C LYS A 16 3.96 22.37 -30.22
N ALA A 17 3.52 22.63 -28.98
CA ALA A 17 4.12 23.62 -28.12
C ALA A 17 5.51 23.09 -27.81
N ASN A 18 6.54 23.81 -28.24
CA ASN A 18 7.90 23.56 -27.81
C ASN A 18 7.90 23.60 -26.28
N ASP A 19 8.09 22.43 -25.67
CA ASP A 19 8.20 22.28 -24.23
C ASP A 19 9.39 23.12 -23.76
N PRO A 20 9.21 24.15 -22.92
CA PRO A 20 10.35 24.95 -22.53
C PRO A 20 11.36 24.03 -21.85
N ARG A 21 12.63 24.23 -22.16
CA ARG A 21 13.74 23.39 -21.66
C ARG A 21 13.64 23.13 -20.17
N SER A 22 13.21 24.14 -19.40
CA SER A 22 13.02 24.06 -17.94
C SER A 22 11.98 23.00 -17.51
N LEU A 23 10.82 22.94 -18.15
CA LEU A 23 9.78 21.95 -17.84
C LEU A 23 10.23 20.54 -18.22
N GLY A 24 10.95 20.41 -19.36
CA GLY A 24 11.57 19.17 -19.79
C GLY A 24 12.56 18.64 -18.75
N VAL A 25 13.47 19.50 -18.28
CA VAL A 25 14.46 19.17 -17.23
C VAL A 25 13.75 18.69 -15.95
N LEU A 26 12.76 19.42 -15.46
CA LEU A 26 12.05 19.05 -14.23
C LEU A 26 11.30 17.72 -14.33
N ARG A 27 10.72 17.40 -15.51
CA ARG A 27 10.11 16.08 -15.75
C ARG A 27 11.15 14.97 -15.68
N TRP A 28 12.29 15.16 -16.33
CA TRP A 28 13.38 14.19 -16.25
C TRP A 28 13.92 14.06 -14.83
N THR A 29 14.05 15.17 -14.09
CA THR A 29 14.42 15.13 -12.65
C THR A 29 13.46 14.26 -11.86
N LEU A 30 12.13 14.40 -12.02
CA LEU A 30 11.16 13.55 -11.35
C LEU A 30 11.33 12.07 -11.72
N TYR A 31 11.51 11.77 -13.01
CA TYR A 31 11.70 10.39 -13.46
C TYR A 31 13.00 9.79 -12.93
N VAL A 32 14.07 10.55 -12.88
CA VAL A 32 15.34 10.14 -12.26
C VAL A 32 15.14 9.88 -10.76
N ILE A 33 14.47 10.78 -10.02
CA ILE A 33 14.18 10.57 -8.60
C ILE A 33 13.37 9.28 -8.41
N ALA A 34 12.33 9.06 -9.21
CA ALA A 34 11.47 7.88 -9.12
C ALA A 34 12.26 6.59 -9.38
N THR A 35 12.96 6.54 -10.52
CA THR A 35 13.74 5.36 -10.92
C THR A 35 14.87 5.06 -9.96
N TRP A 36 15.60 6.08 -9.54
CA TRP A 36 16.73 5.94 -8.62
C TRP A 36 16.31 5.46 -7.24
N SER A 37 15.22 6.04 -6.70
CA SER A 37 14.69 5.60 -5.41
C SER A 37 14.11 4.18 -5.47
N PHE A 38 13.44 3.84 -6.57
CA PHE A 38 12.89 2.50 -6.78
C PHE A 38 14.00 1.46 -7.01
N ALA A 39 15.09 1.81 -7.67
CA ALA A 39 16.23 0.91 -7.89
C ALA A 39 16.84 0.39 -6.56
N TRP A 40 16.87 1.23 -5.51
CA TRP A 40 17.27 0.80 -4.18
C TRP A 40 16.33 -0.27 -3.61
N THR A 41 15.00 -0.06 -3.73
CA THR A 41 14.03 -1.04 -3.23
C THR A 41 14.12 -2.36 -4.00
N VAL A 42 14.40 -2.32 -5.31
CA VAL A 42 14.66 -3.52 -6.13
C VAL A 42 15.92 -4.24 -5.66
N TYR A 43 17.02 -3.53 -5.44
CA TYR A 43 18.27 -4.14 -4.94
C TYR A 43 18.06 -4.80 -3.58
N ARG A 44 17.37 -4.11 -2.66
CA ARG A 44 17.16 -4.56 -1.29
C ARG A 44 16.36 -5.85 -1.18
N VAL A 45 15.46 -6.12 -2.13
CA VAL A 45 14.63 -7.34 -2.15
C VAL A 45 15.46 -8.63 -2.10
N PHE A 46 16.66 -8.60 -2.67
CA PHE A 46 17.56 -9.76 -2.75
C PHE A 46 18.48 -9.91 -1.55
N LEU A 47 18.52 -8.96 -0.63
CA LEU A 47 19.36 -9.04 0.55
C LEU A 47 18.76 -10.00 1.58
N ASN A 48 19.63 -10.81 2.19
CA ASN A 48 19.24 -11.70 3.29
C ASN A 48 19.20 -10.94 4.62
N VAL A 49 18.28 -9.96 4.70
CA VAL A 49 18.05 -9.13 5.90
C VAL A 49 16.55 -8.95 6.05
N GLU A 50 16.02 -8.95 7.26
CA GLU A 50 14.62 -8.62 7.51
C GLU A 50 14.37 -7.15 7.19
N ILE A 51 13.41 -6.87 6.29
CA ILE A 51 13.08 -5.50 5.88
C ILE A 51 12.21 -4.85 6.96
N GLU A 52 11.22 -5.59 7.43
CA GLU A 52 10.31 -5.17 8.49
C GLU A 52 9.78 -6.42 9.21
N ASN A 53 9.39 -6.28 10.46
CA ASN A 53 9.02 -7.37 11.37
C ASN A 53 7.86 -8.28 10.89
N ASN A 54 7.00 -7.79 9.99
CA ASN A 54 5.88 -8.58 9.45
C ASN A 54 6.30 -9.58 8.36
N GLU A 55 7.52 -9.53 7.82
CA GLU A 55 7.93 -10.45 6.73
C GLU A 55 7.92 -11.92 7.14
N GLY A 56 8.43 -12.22 8.33
CA GLY A 56 8.41 -13.57 8.89
C GLY A 56 6.98 -14.05 9.15
N TRP A 57 6.14 -13.18 9.70
CA TRP A 57 4.72 -13.44 9.92
C TRP A 57 3.98 -13.80 8.62
N ASN A 58 4.16 -13.00 7.58
CA ASN A 58 3.55 -13.26 6.27
C ASN A 58 4.09 -14.55 5.62
N ALA A 59 5.38 -14.87 5.82
CA ALA A 59 5.97 -16.11 5.31
C ALA A 59 5.37 -17.36 5.98
N TYR A 60 5.20 -17.35 7.31
CA TYR A 60 4.53 -18.44 8.01
C TYR A 60 3.11 -18.67 7.51
N PHE A 61 2.32 -17.62 7.31
CA PHE A 61 0.95 -17.79 6.82
C PHE A 61 0.88 -18.09 5.31
N ALA A 62 1.88 -17.70 4.51
CA ALA A 62 2.00 -18.20 3.15
C ALA A 62 2.25 -19.73 3.12
N ASP A 63 3.10 -20.22 4.00
CA ASP A 63 3.31 -21.66 4.20
C ASP A 63 2.05 -22.36 4.76
N ALA A 64 1.32 -21.71 5.66
CA ALA A 64 0.05 -22.22 6.17
C ALA A 64 -1.00 -22.37 5.05
N ALA A 65 -1.12 -21.40 4.15
CA ALA A 65 -1.98 -21.49 2.97
C ALA A 65 -1.59 -22.65 2.04
N MET A 66 -0.34 -23.08 2.09
CA MET A 66 0.16 -24.24 1.35
C MET A 66 0.08 -25.57 2.14
N GLY A 67 -0.57 -25.58 3.30
CA GLY A 67 -0.89 -26.78 4.08
C GLY A 67 0.12 -27.15 5.16
N LYS A 68 1.12 -26.29 5.46
CA LYS A 68 2.12 -26.61 6.50
C LYS A 68 1.59 -26.45 7.94
N MET A 69 0.59 -25.60 8.14
CA MET A 69 -0.08 -25.38 9.41
C MET A 69 -1.49 -24.80 9.17
N PRO A 70 -2.37 -24.76 10.17
CA PRO A 70 -3.67 -24.09 10.04
C PRO A 70 -3.52 -22.62 9.67
N LEU A 71 -4.23 -22.15 8.61
CA LEU A 71 -4.18 -20.75 8.19
C LEU A 71 -4.84 -19.83 9.21
N TYR A 72 -5.88 -20.29 9.89
CA TYR A 72 -6.53 -19.60 11.00
C TYR A 72 -6.43 -20.46 12.25
N PRO A 73 -5.43 -20.19 13.12
CA PRO A 73 -5.20 -20.98 14.32
C PRO A 73 -6.33 -20.83 15.33
N SER A 74 -6.43 -21.79 16.24
CA SER A 74 -7.36 -21.73 17.37
C SER A 74 -7.03 -20.56 18.29
N THR A 75 -8.06 -20.00 18.94
CA THR A 75 -7.94 -18.80 19.78
C THR A 75 -7.29 -19.03 21.14
N ASP A 76 -7.01 -20.25 21.53
CA ASP A 76 -6.18 -20.59 22.71
C ASP A 76 -4.67 -20.47 22.42
N GLN A 77 -4.28 -20.46 21.13
CA GLN A 77 -2.89 -20.27 20.72
C GLN A 77 -2.46 -18.80 20.81
N LEU A 78 -1.13 -18.58 20.95
CA LEU A 78 -0.52 -17.25 20.99
C LEU A 78 -0.25 -16.66 19.60
N ILE A 79 -0.85 -17.20 18.55
CA ILE A 79 -0.73 -16.75 17.17
C ILE A 79 -2.11 -16.35 16.64
N THR A 80 -2.13 -15.38 15.72
CA THR A 80 -3.37 -14.85 15.16
C THR A 80 -3.16 -14.47 13.69
N ASN A 81 -4.08 -14.86 12.81
CA ASN A 81 -4.14 -14.40 11.42
C ASN A 81 -5.31 -13.45 11.22
N ASN A 82 -5.06 -12.17 11.29
CA ASN A 82 -6.08 -11.14 11.11
C ASN A 82 -6.20 -10.59 9.68
N TYR A 83 -5.64 -11.29 8.69
CA TYR A 83 -5.77 -10.95 7.28
C TYR A 83 -6.62 -11.98 6.53
N PRO A 84 -7.33 -11.55 5.46
CA PRO A 84 -8.04 -12.45 4.56
C PRO A 84 -7.09 -13.41 3.83
N PRO A 85 -7.61 -14.57 3.32
CA PRO A 85 -6.75 -15.67 2.91
C PRO A 85 -5.99 -15.46 1.59
N LEU A 86 -6.52 -14.67 0.65
CA LEU A 86 -6.01 -14.66 -0.73
C LEU A 86 -4.56 -14.19 -0.85
N SER A 87 -4.11 -13.24 -0.02
CA SER A 87 -2.72 -12.80 -0.02
C SER A 87 -1.76 -13.96 0.20
N PHE A 88 -2.07 -14.82 1.17
CA PHE A 88 -1.22 -15.95 1.53
C PHE A 88 -1.20 -17.02 0.45
N TYR A 89 -2.32 -17.26 -0.23
CA TYR A 89 -2.36 -18.14 -1.39
C TYR A 89 -1.55 -17.59 -2.56
N PHE A 90 -1.65 -16.30 -2.87
CA PHE A 90 -0.82 -15.70 -3.92
C PHE A 90 0.67 -15.81 -3.62
N VAL A 91 1.08 -15.40 -2.42
CA VAL A 91 2.49 -15.48 -2.00
C VAL A 91 2.96 -16.92 -1.91
N GLY A 92 2.15 -17.82 -1.33
CA GLY A 92 2.50 -19.22 -1.17
C GLY A 92 2.65 -19.95 -2.51
N LEU A 93 1.75 -19.71 -3.47
CA LEU A 93 1.84 -20.30 -4.81
C LEU A 93 3.09 -19.82 -5.55
N VAL A 94 3.34 -18.50 -5.59
CA VAL A 94 4.55 -17.95 -6.21
C VAL A 94 5.80 -18.44 -5.47
N GLY A 95 5.74 -18.53 -4.13
CA GLY A 95 6.80 -19.04 -3.28
C GLY A 95 7.18 -20.49 -3.59
N ARG A 96 6.20 -21.33 -3.94
CA ARG A 96 6.47 -22.71 -4.40
C ARG A 96 7.27 -22.77 -5.70
N PHE A 97 7.02 -21.82 -6.64
CA PHE A 97 7.78 -21.76 -7.89
C PHE A 97 9.19 -21.21 -7.68
N ILE A 98 9.36 -20.21 -6.80
CA ILE A 98 10.64 -19.56 -6.54
C ILE A 98 11.47 -20.35 -5.51
N GLY A 99 10.84 -21.16 -4.66
CA GLY A 99 11.46 -21.87 -3.54
C GLY A 99 11.56 -21.03 -2.25
N ASP A 100 11.06 -19.79 -2.24
CA ASP A 100 11.13 -18.86 -1.12
C ASP A 100 9.89 -17.92 -1.06
N PRO A 101 8.98 -18.10 -0.10
CA PRO A 101 7.79 -17.23 0.01
C PRO A 101 8.13 -15.80 0.45
N VAL A 102 9.26 -15.55 1.13
CA VAL A 102 9.71 -14.21 1.48
C VAL A 102 10.08 -13.44 0.21
N LEU A 103 10.94 -14.05 -0.63
CA LEU A 103 11.31 -13.45 -1.92
C LEU A 103 10.09 -13.29 -2.83
N ALA A 104 9.19 -14.26 -2.85
CA ALA A 104 7.95 -14.18 -3.62
C ALA A 104 7.09 -12.97 -3.23
N GLY A 105 6.85 -12.77 -1.93
CA GLY A 105 6.11 -11.62 -1.43
C GLY A 105 6.80 -10.29 -1.74
N ARG A 106 8.12 -10.23 -1.61
CA ARG A 106 8.94 -9.06 -1.97
C ARG A 106 8.82 -8.70 -3.46
N LEU A 107 8.91 -9.67 -4.35
CA LEU A 107 8.77 -9.47 -5.80
C LEU A 107 7.34 -9.05 -6.17
N LEU A 108 6.32 -9.69 -5.57
CA LEU A 108 4.92 -9.30 -5.77
C LEU A 108 4.67 -7.85 -5.34
N SER A 109 5.30 -7.40 -4.25
CA SER A 109 5.24 -6.00 -3.80
C SER A 109 5.84 -5.04 -4.82
N LEU A 110 6.99 -5.35 -5.43
CA LEU A 110 7.59 -4.52 -6.50
C LEU A 110 6.70 -4.46 -7.74
N VAL A 111 6.18 -5.61 -8.19
CA VAL A 111 5.25 -5.68 -9.33
C VAL A 111 4.00 -4.85 -9.03
N ALA A 112 3.48 -4.91 -7.81
CA ALA A 112 2.32 -4.13 -7.39
C ALA A 112 2.57 -2.61 -7.47
N VAL A 113 3.75 -2.11 -7.09
CA VAL A 113 4.09 -0.67 -7.22
C VAL A 113 4.03 -0.22 -8.68
N VAL A 114 4.59 -1.00 -9.60
CA VAL A 114 4.55 -0.70 -11.05
C VAL A 114 3.12 -0.77 -11.59
N ALA A 115 2.35 -1.76 -11.14
CA ALA A 115 0.95 -1.94 -11.51
C ALA A 115 0.08 -0.76 -11.02
N ILE A 116 0.25 -0.30 -9.78
CA ILE A 116 -0.45 0.87 -9.22
C ILE A 116 -0.08 2.13 -10.02
N ALA A 117 1.21 2.38 -10.26
CA ALA A 117 1.67 3.53 -11.04
C ALA A 117 1.04 3.56 -12.44
N THR A 118 0.92 2.39 -13.08
CA THR A 118 0.25 2.21 -14.37
C THR A 118 -1.25 2.51 -14.27
N ALA A 119 -1.94 1.95 -13.26
CA ALA A 119 -3.36 2.20 -13.03
C ALA A 119 -3.63 3.69 -12.77
N ILE A 120 -2.79 4.38 -11.98
CA ILE A 120 -2.86 5.83 -11.76
C ILE A 120 -2.73 6.59 -13.08
N ALA A 121 -1.71 6.29 -13.88
CA ALA A 121 -1.49 6.97 -15.16
C ALA A 121 -2.69 6.79 -16.12
N LEU A 122 -3.21 5.58 -16.23
CA LEU A 122 -4.38 5.28 -17.05
C LEU A 122 -5.64 5.96 -16.49
N SER A 123 -5.82 6.00 -15.17
CA SER A 123 -6.95 6.68 -14.51
C SER A 123 -6.92 8.19 -14.77
N VAL A 124 -5.75 8.83 -14.67
CA VAL A 124 -5.58 10.25 -15.00
C VAL A 124 -5.98 10.54 -16.47
N ARG A 125 -5.61 9.65 -17.40
CA ARG A 125 -6.05 9.75 -18.81
C ARG A 125 -7.58 9.65 -18.94
N ARG A 126 -8.21 8.73 -18.25
CA ARG A 126 -9.67 8.54 -18.26
C ARG A 126 -10.42 9.70 -17.61
N LEU A 127 -9.80 10.40 -16.68
CA LEU A 127 -10.33 11.59 -16.02
C LEU A 127 -10.12 12.89 -16.82
N GLY A 128 -9.51 12.83 -18.00
CA GLY A 128 -9.28 13.98 -18.89
C GLY A 128 -7.89 14.60 -18.73
N GLY A 129 -7.00 14.00 -17.96
CA GLY A 129 -5.61 14.47 -17.84
C GLY A 129 -4.78 14.24 -19.11
N SER A 130 -3.78 15.08 -19.32
CA SER A 130 -2.87 14.96 -20.46
C SER A 130 -1.97 13.72 -20.35
N GLY A 131 -1.38 13.25 -21.46
CA GLY A 131 -0.44 12.13 -21.46
C GLY A 131 0.83 12.42 -20.64
N VAL A 132 1.23 13.67 -20.54
CA VAL A 132 2.36 14.13 -19.70
C VAL A 132 1.94 14.03 -18.23
N ALA A 133 0.78 14.57 -17.87
CA ALA A 133 0.23 14.53 -16.51
C ALA A 133 0.09 13.09 -16.01
N ALA A 134 -0.39 12.18 -16.85
CA ALA A 134 -0.51 10.75 -16.53
C ALA A 134 0.84 10.13 -16.13
N ARG A 135 1.90 10.36 -16.93
CA ARG A 135 3.25 9.86 -16.62
C ARG A 135 3.83 10.49 -15.35
N ILE A 136 3.62 11.80 -15.16
CA ILE A 136 4.04 12.51 -13.94
C ILE A 136 3.35 11.92 -12.72
N SER A 137 2.05 11.62 -12.78
CA SER A 137 1.29 11.02 -11.66
C SER A 137 1.82 9.64 -11.27
N GLY A 138 2.08 8.78 -12.26
CA GLY A 138 2.70 7.48 -12.00
C GLY A 138 4.10 7.62 -11.38
N ALA A 139 4.94 8.51 -11.92
CA ALA A 139 6.28 8.78 -11.39
C ALA A 139 6.22 9.41 -9.99
N PHE A 140 5.27 10.31 -9.72
CA PHE A 140 5.03 10.87 -8.40
C PHE A 140 4.71 9.77 -7.38
N PHE A 141 3.81 8.85 -7.71
CA PHE A 141 3.49 7.71 -6.86
C PHE A 141 4.74 6.88 -6.54
N VAL A 142 5.49 6.46 -7.59
CA VAL A 142 6.71 5.65 -7.42
C VAL A 142 7.76 6.38 -6.57
N ALA A 143 8.00 7.67 -6.86
CA ALA A 143 8.97 8.47 -6.11
C ALA A 143 8.57 8.61 -4.64
N THR A 144 7.30 8.94 -4.38
CA THR A 144 6.79 9.13 -3.01
C THR A 144 6.86 7.84 -2.20
N THR A 145 6.38 6.72 -2.77
CA THR A 145 6.38 5.44 -2.06
C THR A 145 7.79 4.92 -1.82
N SER A 146 8.68 5.02 -2.80
CA SER A 146 10.07 4.55 -2.66
C SER A 146 10.92 5.44 -1.73
N ARG A 147 10.51 6.69 -1.47
CA ARG A 147 11.26 7.59 -0.57
C ARG A 147 10.69 7.67 0.84
N PHE A 148 9.39 7.75 0.99
CA PHE A 148 8.76 7.97 2.29
C PHE A 148 8.14 6.70 2.89
N PHE A 149 7.82 5.71 2.05
CA PHE A 149 7.24 4.43 2.46
C PHE A 149 8.19 3.26 2.14
N MET A 150 9.47 3.55 2.10
CA MET A 150 10.50 2.59 1.71
C MET A 150 10.41 1.24 2.45
N PRO A 151 10.12 1.17 3.77
CA PRO A 151 9.99 -0.11 4.46
C PRO A 151 8.95 -1.05 3.81
N TYR A 152 7.89 -0.51 3.24
CA TYR A 152 6.79 -1.28 2.64
C TYR A 152 6.96 -1.61 1.16
N VAL A 153 7.86 -0.92 0.43
CA VAL A 153 8.11 -1.19 -1.00
C VAL A 153 9.11 -2.32 -1.15
N GLY A 154 8.71 -3.44 -1.74
CA GLY A 154 9.55 -4.62 -1.85
C GLY A 154 9.67 -5.43 -0.55
N MET A 155 8.70 -5.32 0.33
CA MET A 155 8.52 -6.12 1.54
C MET A 155 7.47 -7.22 1.30
N ASN A 156 7.62 -8.36 1.96
CA ASN A 156 6.59 -9.41 1.96
C ASN A 156 5.39 -8.99 2.83
N GLU A 157 4.50 -8.17 2.24
CA GLU A 157 3.30 -7.64 2.90
C GLU A 157 2.19 -7.41 1.85
N PRO A 158 0.92 -7.80 2.12
CA PRO A 158 -0.13 -7.83 1.11
C PRO A 158 -0.71 -6.47 0.71
N GLN A 159 -0.39 -5.36 1.39
CA GLN A 159 -1.01 -4.06 1.16
C GLN A 159 -0.90 -3.61 -0.30
N LEU A 160 0.32 -3.56 -0.84
CA LEU A 160 0.53 -3.10 -2.21
C LEU A 160 -0.11 -4.01 -3.25
N LEU A 161 -0.11 -5.34 -3.02
CA LEU A 161 -0.80 -6.28 -3.90
C LEU A 161 -2.31 -6.00 -3.93
N SER A 162 -2.93 -5.80 -2.78
CA SER A 162 -4.34 -5.46 -2.69
C SER A 162 -4.64 -4.10 -3.31
N GLU A 163 -3.79 -3.08 -3.07
CA GLU A 163 -3.91 -1.75 -3.69
C GLU A 163 -3.83 -1.81 -5.22
N ALA A 164 -2.97 -2.69 -5.77
CA ALA A 164 -2.85 -2.86 -7.22
C ALA A 164 -4.16 -3.41 -7.80
N ILE A 165 -4.72 -4.46 -7.22
CA ILE A 165 -5.99 -5.05 -7.66
C ILE A 165 -7.12 -4.00 -7.51
N MET A 166 -7.15 -3.28 -6.40
CA MET A 166 -8.12 -2.22 -6.12
C MET A 166 -8.03 -1.08 -7.14
N ALA A 167 -6.82 -0.61 -7.46
CA ALA A 167 -6.58 0.46 -8.43
C ALA A 167 -6.99 0.06 -9.85
N PHE A 168 -6.79 -1.20 -10.26
CA PHE A 168 -7.31 -1.70 -11.53
C PHE A 168 -8.84 -1.87 -11.52
N GLY A 169 -9.43 -2.27 -10.40
CA GLY A 169 -10.88 -2.24 -10.21
C GLY A 169 -11.44 -0.83 -10.36
N PHE A 170 -10.80 0.17 -9.74
CA PHE A 170 -11.20 1.56 -9.86
C PHE A 170 -10.99 2.12 -11.27
N LEU A 171 -9.89 1.78 -11.94
CA LEU A 171 -9.69 2.10 -13.37
C LEU A 171 -10.82 1.51 -14.24
N GLY A 172 -11.20 0.25 -13.98
CA GLY A 172 -12.35 -0.38 -14.63
C GLY A 172 -13.65 0.38 -14.39
N PHE A 173 -13.88 0.89 -13.17
CA PHE A 173 -14.99 1.77 -12.84
C PHE A 173 -14.95 3.08 -13.65
N LEU A 174 -13.79 3.72 -13.80
CA LEU A 174 -13.63 4.92 -14.63
C LEU A 174 -13.92 4.65 -16.12
N ILE A 175 -13.54 3.48 -16.62
CA ILE A 175 -13.88 3.04 -17.99
C ILE A 175 -15.39 2.81 -18.11
N ALA A 176 -16.01 2.13 -17.15
CA ALA A 176 -17.46 1.90 -17.13
C ALA A 176 -18.23 3.22 -17.06
N ARG A 177 -17.73 4.20 -16.26
CA ARG A 177 -18.27 5.56 -16.18
C ARG A 177 -18.21 6.28 -17.53
N SER A 178 -17.11 6.15 -18.28
CA SER A 178 -16.97 6.77 -19.62
C SER A 178 -17.94 6.17 -20.63
N ASN A 179 -18.23 4.87 -20.50
CA ASN A 179 -19.07 4.12 -21.43
C ASN A 179 -20.53 4.04 -20.96
N ASP A 180 -20.83 4.57 -19.79
CA ASP A 180 -22.13 4.50 -19.08
C ASP A 180 -22.69 3.07 -18.91
N ARG A 181 -21.83 2.05 -18.81
CA ARG A 181 -22.20 0.65 -18.67
C ARG A 181 -21.04 -0.21 -18.12
N GLY A 182 -21.37 -1.40 -17.61
CA GLY A 182 -20.35 -2.40 -17.24
C GLY A 182 -19.74 -2.20 -15.85
N TYR A 183 -20.48 -1.63 -14.90
CA TYR A 183 -19.99 -1.35 -13.54
C TYR A 183 -19.77 -2.58 -12.67
N VAL A 184 -20.45 -3.70 -12.95
CA VAL A 184 -20.40 -4.92 -12.12
C VAL A 184 -19.01 -5.53 -12.07
N GLY A 185 -18.33 -5.69 -13.21
CA GLY A 185 -16.99 -6.29 -13.27
C GLY A 185 -15.99 -5.54 -12.39
N PRO A 186 -15.83 -4.21 -12.55
CA PRO A 186 -15.00 -3.38 -11.67
C PRO A 186 -15.30 -3.55 -10.18
N VAL A 187 -16.58 -3.60 -9.80
CA VAL A 187 -16.98 -3.77 -8.39
C VAL A 187 -16.57 -5.15 -7.87
N LEU A 188 -16.68 -6.20 -8.67
CA LEU A 188 -16.22 -7.55 -8.30
C LEU A 188 -14.69 -7.60 -8.14
N VAL A 189 -13.93 -6.91 -9.00
CA VAL A 189 -12.47 -6.81 -8.85
C VAL A 189 -12.09 -6.10 -7.54
N MET A 190 -12.80 -5.01 -7.19
CA MET A 190 -12.59 -4.32 -5.91
C MET A 190 -13.00 -5.20 -4.72
N ALA A 191 -14.07 -5.98 -4.82
CA ALA A 191 -14.46 -6.94 -3.78
C ALA A 191 -13.40 -8.05 -3.60
N LEU A 192 -12.82 -8.55 -4.70
CA LEU A 192 -11.72 -9.52 -4.67
C LEU A 192 -10.49 -8.95 -3.94
N ALA A 193 -10.13 -7.68 -4.18
CA ALA A 193 -9.05 -7.01 -3.46
C ALA A 193 -9.30 -7.01 -1.94
N GLY A 194 -10.56 -6.88 -1.49
CA GLY A 194 -10.95 -6.99 -0.08
C GLY A 194 -10.63 -8.35 0.53
N PHE A 195 -10.59 -9.44 -0.24
CA PHE A 195 -10.14 -10.76 0.23
C PHE A 195 -8.61 -10.92 0.22
N VAL A 196 -7.86 -9.99 -0.37
CA VAL A 196 -6.41 -9.89 -0.20
C VAL A 196 -6.07 -9.07 1.05
N LYS A 197 -6.72 -7.90 1.22
CA LYS A 197 -6.62 -7.08 2.43
C LYS A 197 -7.91 -6.26 2.62
N HIS A 198 -8.57 -6.43 3.74
CA HIS A 198 -9.95 -5.96 3.96
C HIS A 198 -10.10 -4.48 4.34
N ASN A 199 -9.01 -3.79 4.67
CA ASN A 199 -9.04 -2.39 5.13
C ASN A 199 -8.88 -1.33 4.03
N ILE A 200 -8.77 -1.73 2.77
CA ILE A 200 -8.66 -0.83 1.61
C ILE A 200 -10.07 -0.51 1.10
N ILE A 201 -10.59 0.66 1.46
CA ILE A 201 -12.01 0.98 1.25
C ILE A 201 -12.25 2.28 0.48
N ALA A 202 -11.24 3.12 0.25
CA ALA A 202 -11.45 4.47 -0.30
C ALA A 202 -11.99 4.42 -1.74
N MET A 203 -11.42 3.59 -2.59
CA MET A 203 -11.83 3.48 -3.99
C MET A 203 -13.25 2.90 -4.16
N PRO A 204 -13.63 1.76 -3.52
CA PRO A 204 -14.98 1.25 -3.62
C PRO A 204 -16.02 2.21 -3.04
N LEU A 205 -15.76 2.85 -1.89
CA LEU A 205 -16.69 3.83 -1.33
C LEU A 205 -16.87 5.03 -2.27
N THR A 206 -15.80 5.51 -2.91
CA THR A 206 -15.89 6.59 -3.91
C THR A 206 -16.73 6.17 -5.11
N ALA A 207 -16.54 4.94 -5.61
CA ALA A 207 -17.31 4.40 -6.73
C ALA A 207 -18.80 4.29 -6.37
N PHE A 208 -19.12 3.76 -5.18
CA PHE A 208 -20.51 3.65 -4.70
C PHE A 208 -21.14 5.01 -4.41
N LEU A 209 -20.40 5.97 -3.85
CA LEU A 209 -20.87 7.34 -3.67
C LEU A 209 -21.26 7.95 -5.03
N TRP A 210 -20.40 7.84 -6.04
CA TRP A 210 -20.69 8.34 -7.37
C TRP A 210 -21.91 7.66 -8.00
N LEU A 211 -21.96 6.31 -7.94
CA LEU A 211 -23.12 5.56 -8.46
C LEU A 211 -24.41 5.95 -7.76
N GLY A 212 -24.39 6.09 -6.43
CA GLY A 212 -25.57 6.48 -5.64
C GLY A 212 -26.11 7.85 -6.00
N LEU A 213 -25.23 8.80 -6.34
CA LEU A 213 -25.62 10.15 -6.72
C LEU A 213 -26.11 10.24 -8.18
N TYR A 214 -25.49 9.52 -9.11
CA TYR A 214 -25.71 9.72 -10.54
C TYR A 214 -26.36 8.55 -11.25
N ARG A 215 -26.31 7.32 -10.70
CA ARG A 215 -26.75 6.06 -11.32
C ARG A 215 -27.36 5.12 -10.28
N ARG A 216 -28.40 5.55 -9.59
CA ARG A 216 -28.98 4.82 -8.44
C ARG A 216 -29.33 3.35 -8.75
N ARG A 217 -29.87 3.05 -9.94
CA ARG A 217 -30.20 1.68 -10.35
C ARG A 217 -28.94 0.80 -10.43
N GLU A 218 -27.88 1.33 -11.04
CA GLU A 218 -26.59 0.63 -11.10
C GLU A 218 -25.95 0.54 -9.71
N ALA A 219 -26.11 1.54 -8.85
CA ALA A 219 -25.65 1.47 -7.46
C ALA A 219 -26.27 0.29 -6.71
N VAL A 220 -27.59 0.15 -6.76
CA VAL A 220 -28.31 -0.97 -6.10
C VAL A 220 -27.87 -2.29 -6.69
N LYS A 221 -27.83 -2.44 -8.03
CA LYS A 221 -27.36 -3.64 -8.70
C LYS A 221 -25.94 -4.03 -8.28
N CYS A 222 -25.01 -3.09 -8.35
CA CYS A 222 -23.61 -3.30 -7.94
C CYS A 222 -23.50 -3.64 -6.46
N PHE A 223 -24.29 -3.00 -5.60
CA PHE A 223 -24.32 -3.30 -4.17
C PHE A 223 -24.81 -4.75 -3.93
N CYS A 224 -25.90 -5.16 -4.55
CA CYS A 224 -26.41 -6.54 -4.42
C CYS A 224 -25.37 -7.56 -4.90
N VAL A 225 -24.73 -7.29 -6.07
CA VAL A 225 -23.70 -8.19 -6.60
C VAL A 225 -22.46 -8.25 -5.69
N ALA A 226 -21.99 -7.10 -5.19
CA ALA A 226 -20.87 -7.05 -4.25
C ALA A 226 -21.22 -7.77 -2.93
N ALA A 227 -22.41 -7.56 -2.40
CA ALA A 227 -22.88 -8.22 -1.18
C ALA A 227 -22.94 -9.74 -1.36
N ILE A 228 -23.50 -10.22 -2.48
CA ILE A 228 -23.52 -11.66 -2.81
C ILE A 228 -22.09 -12.19 -2.92
N ALA A 229 -21.20 -11.52 -3.64
CA ALA A 229 -19.81 -11.97 -3.80
C ALA A 229 -19.06 -12.03 -2.46
N ILE A 230 -19.22 -11.01 -1.61
CA ILE A 230 -18.62 -10.98 -0.27
C ILE A 230 -19.21 -12.07 0.61
N MET A 231 -20.52 -12.23 0.63
CA MET A 231 -21.18 -13.30 1.41
C MET A 231 -20.72 -14.68 0.94
N THR A 232 -20.66 -14.92 -0.37
CA THR A 232 -20.19 -16.19 -0.93
C THR A 232 -18.73 -16.45 -0.56
N GLY A 233 -17.84 -15.46 -0.73
CA GLY A 233 -16.44 -15.60 -0.35
C GLY A 233 -16.26 -15.84 1.16
N THR A 234 -17.05 -15.15 2.00
CA THR A 234 -17.05 -15.35 3.45
C THR A 234 -17.59 -16.74 3.83
N ALA A 235 -18.64 -17.21 3.16
CA ALA A 235 -19.18 -18.58 3.35
C ALA A 235 -18.16 -19.65 2.95
N ILE A 236 -17.42 -19.45 1.87
CA ILE A 236 -16.30 -20.32 1.47
C ILE A 236 -15.23 -20.33 2.55
N CYS A 237 -14.84 -19.17 3.06
CA CYS A 237 -13.85 -19.07 4.16
C CYS A 237 -14.36 -19.80 5.42
N TYR A 238 -15.64 -19.67 5.76
CA TYR A 238 -16.24 -20.40 6.87
C TYR A 238 -16.23 -21.92 6.66
N ALA A 239 -16.58 -22.37 5.45
CA ALA A 239 -16.57 -23.79 5.11
C ALA A 239 -15.15 -24.40 5.17
N LEU A 240 -14.12 -23.64 4.80
CA LEU A 240 -12.73 -24.10 4.78
C LEU A 240 -12.05 -24.03 6.14
N TYR A 241 -12.35 -23.00 6.96
CA TYR A 241 -11.60 -22.67 8.18
C TYR A 241 -12.45 -22.68 9.44
N GLY A 242 -13.77 -22.88 9.32
CA GLY A 242 -14.69 -22.86 10.47
C GLY A 242 -14.80 -21.49 11.14
N GLY A 243 -15.25 -21.50 12.40
CA GLY A 243 -15.41 -20.29 13.21
C GLY A 243 -14.10 -19.55 13.50
N ASN A 244 -12.96 -20.25 13.44
CA ASN A 244 -11.64 -19.65 13.65
C ASN A 244 -11.33 -18.52 12.65
N PHE A 245 -11.86 -18.59 11.44
CA PHE A 245 -11.74 -17.50 10.46
C PHE A 245 -12.24 -16.17 11.06
N PHE A 246 -13.48 -16.14 11.57
CA PHE A 246 -14.04 -14.91 12.13
C PHE A 246 -13.34 -14.47 13.40
N LEU A 247 -13.01 -15.38 14.29
CA LEU A 247 -12.33 -15.07 15.54
C LEU A 247 -10.94 -14.45 15.32
N ASN A 248 -10.24 -14.88 14.28
CA ASN A 248 -8.94 -14.32 13.91
C ASN A 248 -9.08 -12.97 13.20
N ILE A 249 -9.96 -12.85 12.19
CA ILE A 249 -10.18 -11.59 11.45
C ILE A 249 -10.66 -10.46 12.36
N LEU A 250 -11.55 -10.80 13.32
CA LEU A 250 -12.11 -9.86 14.30
C LEU A 250 -11.28 -9.77 15.58
N SER A 251 -10.03 -10.23 15.55
CA SER A 251 -9.13 -10.15 16.71
C SER A 251 -9.09 -8.74 17.29
N PRO A 252 -9.25 -8.58 18.61
CA PRO A 252 -9.38 -7.27 19.24
C PRO A 252 -8.13 -6.42 19.07
N ARG A 253 -8.34 -5.11 18.89
CA ARG A 253 -7.29 -4.09 18.83
C ARG A 253 -7.61 -2.93 19.76
N HIS A 254 -6.58 -2.33 20.29
CA HIS A 254 -6.71 -1.13 21.10
C HIS A 254 -6.71 0.11 20.19
N TYR A 255 -7.73 0.97 20.33
CA TYR A 255 -7.86 2.22 19.56
C TYR A 255 -7.53 3.44 20.43
N SER A 256 -6.95 4.49 19.81
CA SER A 256 -6.57 5.72 20.50
C SER A 256 -6.61 6.93 19.57
N LEU A 257 -7.32 7.99 19.98
CA LEU A 257 -7.37 9.26 19.27
C LEU A 257 -5.95 9.89 19.14
N LYS A 258 -5.10 9.75 20.17
CA LYS A 258 -3.72 10.23 20.14
C LYS A 258 -2.92 9.60 18.99
N ARG A 259 -3.17 8.32 18.67
CA ARG A 259 -2.56 7.67 17.51
C ARG A 259 -3.12 8.22 16.20
N ALA A 260 -4.44 8.40 16.10
CA ALA A 260 -5.06 8.98 14.91
C ALA A 260 -4.49 10.36 14.57
N LEU A 261 -4.26 11.21 15.56
CA LEU A 261 -3.73 12.56 15.37
C LEU A 261 -2.28 12.60 14.83
N ARG A 262 -1.54 11.49 14.87
CA ARG A 262 -0.20 11.42 14.26
C ARG A 262 -0.21 11.60 12.74
N ILE A 263 -1.34 11.36 12.07
CA ILE A 263 -1.46 11.55 10.63
C ILE A 263 -1.05 12.96 10.19
N PHE A 264 -1.28 13.99 11.01
CA PHE A 264 -0.94 15.37 10.66
C PHE A 264 0.56 15.57 10.41
N GLY A 265 1.42 14.85 11.13
CA GLY A 265 2.87 14.83 10.87
C GLY A 265 3.23 14.03 9.62
N GLU A 266 2.48 12.96 9.32
CA GLU A 266 2.76 12.08 8.19
C GLU A 266 2.20 12.62 6.85
N LEU A 267 1.22 13.57 6.88
CA LEU A 267 0.72 14.25 5.68
C LEU A 267 1.77 15.11 4.99
N GLU A 268 2.86 15.46 5.67
CA GLU A 268 3.95 16.22 5.06
C GLU A 268 4.53 15.51 3.82
N TRP A 269 4.50 14.17 3.77
CA TRP A 269 5.07 13.37 2.68
C TRP A 269 4.33 13.56 1.35
N VAL A 270 3.04 13.84 1.40
CA VAL A 270 2.18 14.11 0.23
C VAL A 270 1.76 15.57 0.13
N SER A 271 2.29 16.47 0.96
CA SER A 271 1.80 17.84 1.15
C SER A 271 1.68 18.64 -0.14
N VAL A 272 2.72 18.65 -0.98
CA VAL A 272 2.70 19.41 -2.26
C VAL A 272 1.59 18.88 -3.18
N GLY A 273 1.47 17.56 -3.32
CA GLY A 273 0.40 16.95 -4.10
C GLY A 273 -0.98 17.25 -3.53
N LEU A 274 -1.13 17.13 -2.22
CA LEU A 274 -2.39 17.37 -1.52
C LEU A 274 -2.84 18.85 -1.65
N LEU A 275 -1.92 19.80 -1.42
CA LEU A 275 -2.22 21.24 -1.59
C LEU A 275 -2.60 21.58 -3.03
N ALA A 276 -1.93 21.00 -4.04
CA ALA A 276 -2.29 21.15 -5.42
C ALA A 276 -3.69 20.61 -5.71
N CYS A 277 -4.04 19.43 -5.15
CA CYS A 277 -5.37 18.85 -5.28
C CYS A 277 -6.45 19.71 -4.63
N LEU A 278 -6.22 20.21 -3.42
CA LEU A 278 -7.16 21.06 -2.69
C LEU A 278 -7.40 22.37 -3.44
N TYR A 279 -6.33 23.00 -3.95
CA TYR A 279 -6.47 24.22 -4.74
C TYR A 279 -7.21 23.94 -6.06
N ASN A 280 -6.92 22.85 -6.75
CA ASN A 280 -7.63 22.45 -7.97
C ASN A 280 -9.11 22.15 -7.70
N ALA A 281 -9.41 21.50 -6.56
CA ALA A 281 -10.78 21.25 -6.12
C ALA A 281 -11.57 22.55 -5.91
N TRP A 282 -10.94 23.55 -5.29
CA TRP A 282 -11.54 24.87 -5.13
C TRP A 282 -11.74 25.60 -6.47
N ALA A 283 -10.67 25.65 -7.31
CA ALA A 283 -10.69 26.37 -8.58
C ALA A 283 -11.61 25.72 -9.64
N ARG A 284 -11.79 24.40 -9.59
CA ARG A 284 -12.52 23.56 -10.56
C ARG A 284 -13.66 22.78 -9.91
N ARG A 285 -14.28 23.32 -8.87
CA ARG A 285 -15.31 22.65 -8.06
C ARG A 285 -16.52 22.10 -8.83
N HIS A 286 -16.78 22.59 -10.04
CA HIS A 286 -17.86 22.12 -10.92
C HIS A 286 -17.41 21.06 -11.94
N ASP A 287 -16.13 20.74 -12.00
CA ASP A 287 -15.59 19.69 -12.87
C ASP A 287 -15.85 18.32 -12.25
N ALA A 288 -16.55 17.45 -12.96
CA ALA A 288 -16.98 16.15 -12.45
C ALA A 288 -15.81 15.19 -12.18
N SER A 289 -14.69 15.32 -12.89
CA SER A 289 -13.48 14.50 -12.66
C SER A 289 -12.73 15.00 -11.42
N VAL A 290 -12.65 16.33 -11.25
CA VAL A 290 -12.04 16.94 -10.06
C VAL A 290 -12.86 16.61 -8.82
N GLN A 291 -14.20 16.68 -8.88
CA GLN A 291 -15.08 16.28 -7.77
C GLN A 291 -14.86 14.83 -7.36
N LEU A 292 -14.80 13.90 -8.35
CA LEU A 292 -14.56 12.49 -8.07
C LEU A 292 -13.22 12.26 -7.36
N CYS A 293 -12.14 12.90 -7.82
CA CYS A 293 -10.84 12.86 -7.15
C CYS A 293 -10.89 13.47 -5.74
N SER A 294 -11.63 14.55 -5.56
CA SER A 294 -11.80 15.19 -4.24
C SER A 294 -12.50 14.27 -3.25
N TRP A 295 -13.55 13.55 -3.69
CA TRP A 295 -14.19 12.53 -2.85
C TRP A 295 -13.25 11.38 -2.52
N LEU A 296 -12.48 10.90 -3.50
CA LEU A 296 -11.50 9.85 -3.27
C LEU A 296 -10.45 10.27 -2.23
N ILE A 297 -9.92 11.50 -2.33
CA ILE A 297 -8.96 12.04 -1.35
C ILE A 297 -9.61 12.19 0.03
N ALA A 298 -10.83 12.71 0.11
CA ALA A 298 -11.53 12.91 1.38
C ALA A 298 -11.83 11.57 2.08
N ILE A 299 -12.31 10.57 1.33
CA ILE A 299 -12.59 9.23 1.85
C ILE A 299 -11.29 8.53 2.26
N ALA A 300 -10.23 8.63 1.44
CA ALA A 300 -8.92 8.05 1.76
C ALA A 300 -8.31 8.68 3.02
N LEU A 301 -8.42 9.99 3.19
CA LEU A 301 -7.97 10.69 4.40
C LEU A 301 -8.78 10.26 5.63
N GLY A 302 -10.10 10.16 5.51
CA GLY A 302 -10.96 9.66 6.59
C GLY A 302 -10.66 8.20 6.96
N SER A 303 -10.45 7.34 5.95
CA SER A 303 -10.04 5.94 6.14
C SER A 303 -8.69 5.84 6.85
N TYR A 304 -7.70 6.63 6.40
CA TYR A 304 -6.39 6.69 7.03
C TYR A 304 -6.47 7.13 8.50
N PHE A 305 -7.23 8.17 8.79
CA PHE A 305 -7.46 8.65 10.17
C PHE A 305 -8.04 7.54 11.07
N LEU A 306 -9.08 6.86 10.59
CA LEU A 306 -9.72 5.76 11.32
C LEU A 306 -8.77 4.58 11.53
N GLN A 307 -8.06 4.14 10.49
CA GLN A 307 -7.11 3.04 10.59
C GLN A 307 -5.96 3.36 11.55
N LYS A 308 -5.39 4.57 11.46
CA LYS A 308 -4.26 5.00 12.31
C LYS A 308 -4.62 5.07 13.79
N SER A 309 -5.89 5.13 14.15
CA SER A 309 -6.32 5.02 15.56
C SER A 309 -6.03 3.65 16.18
N GLY A 310 -5.96 2.59 15.37
CA GLY A 310 -5.68 1.22 15.81
C GLY A 310 -4.22 0.97 16.19
N ALA A 311 -3.98 0.17 17.22
CA ALA A 311 -2.64 -0.26 17.58
C ALA A 311 -2.01 -1.10 16.44
N GLY A 312 -0.71 -0.89 16.17
CA GLY A 312 0.03 -1.61 15.13
C GLY A 312 -0.29 -1.19 13.70
N VAL A 313 -1.12 -0.16 13.51
CA VAL A 313 -1.31 0.44 12.18
C VAL A 313 -0.19 1.44 11.91
N ASP A 314 0.54 1.19 10.87
CA ASP A 314 1.69 1.99 10.46
C ASP A 314 1.38 2.84 9.21
N ILE A 315 2.43 3.42 8.62
CA ILE A 315 2.35 4.35 7.49
C ILE A 315 1.72 3.72 6.23
N ASN A 316 1.74 2.40 6.09
CA ASN A 316 1.11 1.69 4.96
C ASN A 316 -0.40 1.97 4.83
N ALA A 317 -1.09 2.32 5.90
CA ALA A 317 -2.49 2.75 5.84
C ALA A 317 -2.72 4.05 5.03
N GLN A 318 -1.65 4.77 4.69
CA GLN A 318 -1.70 5.99 3.87
C GLN A 318 -1.71 5.70 2.35
N PHE A 319 -1.51 4.46 1.89
CA PHE A 319 -1.39 4.18 0.45
C PHE A 319 -2.62 4.56 -0.37
N ASP A 320 -3.83 4.32 0.12
CA ASP A 320 -5.08 4.83 -0.51
C ASP A 320 -5.00 6.35 -0.77
N LEU A 321 -4.49 7.11 0.21
CA LEU A 321 -4.34 8.57 0.09
C LEU A 321 -3.23 8.94 -0.90
N VAL A 322 -2.10 8.25 -0.91
CA VAL A 322 -1.00 8.50 -1.87
C VAL A 322 -1.49 8.28 -3.30
N ILE A 323 -2.25 7.20 -3.55
CA ILE A 323 -2.84 6.89 -4.85
C ILE A 323 -3.83 7.99 -5.26
N ALA A 324 -4.73 8.38 -4.34
CA ALA A 324 -5.73 9.41 -4.58
C ALA A 324 -5.09 10.77 -4.90
N VAL A 325 -4.07 11.17 -4.12
CA VAL A 325 -3.31 12.42 -4.33
C VAL A 325 -2.54 12.37 -5.64
N ALA A 326 -1.93 11.24 -6.00
CA ALA A 326 -1.21 11.11 -7.27
C ALA A 326 -2.16 11.26 -8.47
N MET A 327 -3.38 10.67 -8.42
CA MET A 327 -4.41 10.87 -9.46
C MET A 327 -4.85 12.34 -9.52
N GLY A 328 -5.19 12.94 -8.38
CA GLY A 328 -5.62 14.33 -8.29
C GLY A 328 -4.55 15.32 -8.73
N PHE A 329 -3.28 15.05 -8.43
CA PHE A 329 -2.13 15.85 -8.88
C PHE A 329 -2.01 15.90 -10.41
N GLY A 330 -2.28 14.78 -11.10
CA GLY A 330 -2.30 14.75 -12.57
C GLY A 330 -3.35 15.68 -13.16
N LEU A 331 -4.55 15.74 -12.55
CA LEU A 331 -5.57 16.70 -12.96
C LEU A 331 -5.17 18.14 -12.60
N ALA A 332 -4.63 18.37 -11.41
CA ALA A 332 -4.12 19.67 -10.99
C ALA A 332 -3.04 20.19 -11.97
N PHE A 333 -2.09 19.34 -12.34
CA PHE A 333 -1.04 19.65 -13.32
C PHE A 333 -1.61 19.96 -14.71
N THR A 334 -2.68 19.27 -15.12
CA THR A 334 -3.38 19.55 -16.39
C THR A 334 -4.09 20.88 -16.36
N HIS A 335 -4.72 21.23 -15.24
CA HIS A 335 -5.61 22.39 -15.09
C HIS A 335 -4.92 23.64 -14.53
N VAL A 336 -3.63 23.59 -14.22
CA VAL A 336 -2.93 24.66 -13.48
C VAL A 336 -3.05 26.04 -14.12
N SER A 337 -3.11 26.14 -15.45
CA SER A 337 -3.29 27.41 -16.16
C SER A 337 -4.67 28.03 -15.96
N LEU A 338 -5.65 27.22 -15.54
CA LEU A 338 -7.02 27.68 -15.28
C LEU A 338 -7.17 28.21 -13.84
N TRP A 339 -6.13 28.10 -13.04
CA TRP A 339 -6.15 28.60 -11.67
C TRP A 339 -6.06 30.13 -11.63
N PRO A 340 -6.85 30.81 -10.81
CA PRO A 340 -6.82 32.26 -10.67
C PRO A 340 -5.41 32.82 -10.39
N VAL A 341 -4.66 32.17 -9.50
CA VAL A 341 -3.29 32.57 -9.13
C VAL A 341 -2.27 32.36 -10.26
N ALA A 342 -2.55 31.47 -11.19
CA ALA A 342 -1.67 31.18 -12.33
C ALA A 342 -1.95 32.02 -13.58
N ARG A 343 -3.01 32.86 -13.59
CA ARG A 343 -3.40 33.68 -14.76
C ARG A 343 -2.27 34.52 -15.37
N PRO A 344 -1.35 35.14 -14.58
CA PRO A 344 -0.25 35.91 -15.15
C PRO A 344 0.86 35.03 -15.75
N LEU A 345 0.83 33.72 -15.51
CA LEU A 345 1.85 32.77 -15.95
C LEU A 345 1.42 32.06 -17.24
N ARG A 346 2.40 31.69 -18.07
CA ARG A 346 2.15 30.73 -19.15
C ARG A 346 1.93 29.35 -18.53
N LEU A 347 1.13 28.50 -19.21
CA LEU A 347 0.85 27.12 -18.76
C LEU A 347 2.12 26.39 -18.30
N GLU A 348 3.16 26.47 -19.11
CA GLU A 348 4.43 25.77 -18.89
C GLU A 348 5.17 26.28 -17.64
N GLN A 349 5.10 27.58 -17.37
CA GLN A 349 5.67 28.18 -16.15
C GLN A 349 4.93 27.72 -14.89
N ALA A 350 3.61 27.70 -14.94
CA ALA A 350 2.79 27.23 -13.83
C ALA A 350 3.02 25.72 -13.57
N GLN A 351 3.13 24.92 -14.64
CA GLN A 351 3.48 23.50 -14.56
C GLN A 351 4.90 23.29 -14.00
N ALA A 352 5.87 24.11 -14.43
CA ALA A 352 7.24 24.05 -13.95
C ALA A 352 7.34 24.37 -12.45
N ILE A 353 6.62 25.39 -11.97
CA ILE A 353 6.59 25.75 -10.53
C ILE A 353 6.03 24.59 -9.71
N LEU A 354 4.91 24.00 -10.16
CA LEU A 354 4.28 22.90 -9.46
C LEU A 354 5.19 21.67 -9.39
N LEU A 355 5.87 21.37 -10.50
CA LEU A 355 6.79 20.24 -10.60
C LEU A 355 8.09 20.49 -9.81
N LEU A 356 8.60 21.74 -9.80
CA LEU A 356 9.73 22.14 -8.99
C LEU A 356 9.45 21.95 -7.50
N ALA A 357 8.28 22.39 -7.02
CA ALA A 357 7.85 22.20 -5.65
C ALA A 357 7.77 20.72 -5.27
N LEU A 358 7.24 19.87 -6.17
CA LEU A 358 7.18 18.43 -5.97
C LEU A 358 8.59 17.82 -5.91
N CYS A 359 9.48 18.13 -6.85
CA CYS A 359 10.85 17.62 -6.86
C CYS A 359 11.61 18.08 -5.60
N ALA A 360 11.48 19.35 -5.20
CA ALA A 360 12.08 19.87 -3.98
C ALA A 360 11.60 19.11 -2.73
N ARG A 361 10.28 18.85 -2.61
CA ARG A 361 9.73 18.04 -1.51
C ARG A 361 10.28 16.62 -1.49
N LEU A 362 10.37 15.97 -2.64
CA LEU A 362 10.95 14.64 -2.75
C LEU A 362 12.43 14.63 -2.37
N LEU A 363 13.22 15.61 -2.81
CA LEU A 363 14.65 15.71 -2.51
C LEU A 363 14.92 16.09 -1.05
N ALA A 364 13.98 16.74 -0.37
CA ALA A 364 14.09 17.03 1.07
C ALA A 364 14.02 15.76 1.95
N SER A 365 13.72 14.60 1.38
CA SER A 365 13.80 13.32 2.10
C SER A 365 15.25 12.99 2.45
N LYS A 366 15.46 12.48 3.67
CA LYS A 366 16.78 12.02 4.15
C LYS A 366 17.20 10.65 3.56
N GLN A 367 16.42 10.08 2.66
CA GLN A 367 16.67 8.76 2.05
C GLN A 367 17.79 8.86 1.00
N LEU A 368 19.03 8.53 1.41
CA LEU A 368 20.23 8.60 0.58
C LEU A 368 20.82 7.23 0.23
N GLN A 369 20.14 6.14 0.57
CA GLN A 369 20.64 4.77 0.40
C GLN A 369 21.12 4.46 -1.03
N PRO A 370 20.40 4.85 -2.12
CA PRO A 370 20.91 4.60 -3.48
C PRO A 370 22.23 5.30 -3.77
N VAL A 371 22.44 6.51 -3.23
CA VAL A 371 23.71 7.27 -3.38
C VAL A 371 24.80 6.62 -2.54
N ARG A 372 24.48 6.27 -1.30
CA ARG A 372 25.42 5.59 -0.38
C ARG A 372 25.87 4.23 -0.94
N LEU A 373 24.98 3.49 -1.60
CA LEU A 373 25.34 2.20 -2.19
C LEU A 373 26.49 2.33 -3.19
N ILE A 374 26.54 3.42 -3.97
CA ILE A 374 27.57 3.66 -4.98
C ILE A 374 28.83 4.28 -4.37
N PHE A 375 28.67 5.34 -3.56
CA PHE A 375 29.77 6.19 -3.16
C PHE A 375 30.28 5.97 -1.73
N ASP A 376 29.56 5.20 -0.89
CA ASP A 376 29.90 4.99 0.51
C ASP A 376 30.27 3.52 0.77
N SER A 377 31.58 3.25 0.89
CA SER A 377 32.08 1.92 1.18
C SER A 377 31.68 1.43 2.57
N SER A 378 31.52 2.35 3.54
CA SER A 378 31.08 1.98 4.88
C SER A 378 29.64 1.47 4.87
N PHE A 379 28.77 2.05 4.05
CA PHE A 379 27.41 1.56 3.85
C PHE A 379 27.36 0.18 3.19
N ARG A 380 28.23 -0.07 2.20
CA ARG A 380 28.32 -1.41 1.60
C ARG A 380 28.80 -2.46 2.62
N ASN A 381 29.78 -2.11 3.45
CA ASN A 381 30.24 -2.97 4.54
C ASN A 381 29.12 -3.19 5.59
N GLU A 382 28.34 -2.17 5.90
CA GLU A 382 27.18 -2.28 6.77
C GLU A 382 26.17 -3.33 6.23
N ILE A 383 25.87 -3.33 4.92
CA ILE A 383 25.01 -4.33 4.28
C ILE A 383 25.54 -5.73 4.51
N VAL A 384 26.83 -5.97 4.23
CA VAL A 384 27.48 -7.27 4.42
C VAL A 384 27.42 -7.71 5.89
N MET A 385 27.64 -6.79 6.83
CA MET A 385 27.55 -7.10 8.25
C MET A 385 26.13 -7.45 8.69
N ARG A 386 25.10 -6.80 8.11
CA ARG A 386 23.69 -7.13 8.38
C ARG A 386 23.32 -8.53 7.87
N GLU A 387 23.75 -8.90 6.67
CA GLU A 387 23.52 -10.24 6.11
C GLU A 387 24.23 -11.32 6.95
N ARG A 388 25.44 -11.06 7.42
CA ARG A 388 26.15 -11.96 8.37
C ARG A 388 25.40 -12.08 9.69
N ALA A 389 24.98 -10.95 10.29
CA ALA A 389 24.22 -10.95 11.54
C ALA A 389 22.90 -11.74 11.42
N MET A 390 22.22 -11.64 10.27
CA MET A 390 21.05 -12.45 9.97
C MET A 390 21.39 -13.94 9.90
N THR A 391 22.42 -14.30 9.16
CA THR A 391 22.87 -15.70 9.01
C THR A 391 23.27 -16.31 10.35
N ASP A 392 24.07 -15.59 11.14
CA ASP A 392 24.55 -16.05 12.47
C ASP A 392 23.37 -16.19 13.45
N SER A 393 22.40 -15.25 13.39
CA SER A 393 21.18 -15.31 14.23
C SER A 393 20.33 -16.52 13.87
N VAL A 394 20.13 -16.78 12.58
CA VAL A 394 19.39 -17.96 12.08
C VAL A 394 20.07 -19.26 12.55
N GLU A 395 21.38 -19.36 12.38
CA GLU A 395 22.13 -20.56 12.76
C GLU A 395 22.10 -20.79 14.28
N ARG A 396 22.24 -19.73 15.08
CA ARG A 396 22.13 -19.81 16.54
C ARG A 396 20.75 -20.30 16.96
N VAL A 397 19.67 -19.71 16.40
CA VAL A 397 18.28 -20.07 16.73
C VAL A 397 17.96 -21.50 16.29
N ARG A 398 18.48 -21.94 15.15
CA ARG A 398 18.30 -23.31 14.64
C ARG A 398 18.79 -24.38 15.62
N ARG A 399 19.91 -24.13 16.31
CA ARG A 399 20.52 -25.08 17.28
C ARG A 399 19.77 -25.17 18.61
N ILE A 400 18.92 -24.23 18.98
CA ILE A 400 18.17 -24.27 20.22
C ILE A 400 17.05 -25.30 20.09
N PRO A 401 16.93 -26.30 20.97
CA PRO A 401 15.85 -27.28 20.90
C PRO A 401 14.50 -26.68 21.32
N GLY A 402 13.41 -27.29 20.88
CA GLY A 402 12.04 -26.93 21.28
C GLY A 402 11.50 -25.65 20.62
N ASP A 403 10.44 -25.12 21.24
CA ASP A 403 9.76 -23.92 20.80
C ASP A 403 10.58 -22.66 21.11
N VAL A 404 10.81 -21.85 20.11
CA VAL A 404 11.62 -20.63 20.22
C VAL A 404 10.83 -19.45 19.66
N THR A 405 10.97 -18.28 20.29
CA THR A 405 10.54 -17.01 19.72
C THR A 405 11.66 -15.98 19.76
N CYS A 406 11.84 -15.26 18.66
CA CYS A 406 12.72 -14.08 18.56
C CYS A 406 11.95 -12.77 18.72
N GLY A 407 10.80 -12.79 19.36
CA GLY A 407 9.94 -11.63 19.54
C GLY A 407 9.48 -11.04 18.19
N ARG A 408 9.89 -9.81 17.92
CA ARG A 408 9.53 -9.12 16.66
C ARG A 408 10.38 -9.52 15.45
N ASN A 409 11.48 -10.27 15.62
CA ASN A 409 12.35 -10.74 14.52
C ASN A 409 11.86 -12.11 13.99
N MET A 410 10.62 -12.15 13.53
CA MET A 410 9.97 -13.40 13.12
C MET A 410 10.61 -14.03 11.88
N LEU A 411 11.29 -13.26 11.04
CA LEU A 411 12.01 -13.79 9.88
C LEU A 411 13.18 -14.68 10.28
N VAL A 412 13.88 -14.34 11.37
CA VAL A 412 14.96 -15.20 11.92
C VAL A 412 14.38 -16.55 12.36
N ASN A 413 13.27 -16.56 13.07
CA ASN A 413 12.55 -17.78 13.47
C ASN A 413 12.15 -18.62 12.25
N TYR A 414 11.55 -17.98 11.26
CA TYR A 414 11.12 -18.62 10.02
C TYR A 414 12.29 -19.27 9.26
N ARG A 415 13.39 -18.52 9.05
CA ARG A 415 14.60 -19.01 8.36
C ARG A 415 15.34 -20.10 9.14
N ALA A 416 15.22 -20.10 10.47
CA ALA A 416 15.76 -21.16 11.33
C ALA A 416 14.94 -22.45 11.27
N GLY A 417 13.79 -22.47 10.57
CA GLY A 417 12.89 -23.63 10.49
C GLY A 417 12.13 -23.91 11.79
N LYS A 418 12.00 -22.92 12.66
CA LYS A 418 11.25 -23.05 13.91
C LYS A 418 9.74 -22.92 13.66
N PRO A 419 8.89 -23.62 14.43
CA PRO A 419 7.46 -23.46 14.36
C PRO A 419 7.05 -22.03 14.77
N PHE A 420 5.95 -21.54 14.20
CA PHE A 420 5.35 -20.28 14.62
C PHE A 420 4.47 -20.50 15.85
N VAL A 421 4.95 -20.12 17.02
CA VAL A 421 4.28 -20.41 18.30
C VAL A 421 3.85 -19.19 19.08
N VAL A 422 4.41 -18.00 18.76
CA VAL A 422 4.07 -16.72 19.39
C VAL A 422 4.10 -15.60 18.36
N ASP A 423 2.95 -14.95 18.20
CA ASP A 423 2.82 -13.63 17.59
C ASP A 423 2.80 -12.59 18.70
N ALA A 424 3.97 -12.04 19.02
CA ALA A 424 4.14 -11.18 20.18
C ALA A 424 3.17 -9.98 20.16
N PHE A 425 2.96 -9.37 18.98
CA PHE A 425 2.08 -8.21 18.86
C PHE A 425 0.60 -8.58 19.06
N ASN A 426 0.08 -9.55 18.32
CA ASN A 426 -1.33 -9.90 18.41
C ASN A 426 -1.66 -10.60 19.75
N ALA A 427 -0.73 -11.38 20.32
CA ALA A 427 -0.88 -11.93 21.67
C ALA A 427 -1.00 -10.81 22.72
N GLU A 428 -0.13 -9.77 22.66
CA GLU A 428 -0.22 -8.61 23.54
C GLU A 428 -1.58 -7.89 23.41
N GLN A 429 -2.07 -7.65 22.17
CA GLN A 429 -3.39 -7.02 21.99
C GLN A 429 -4.53 -7.85 22.58
N ARG A 430 -4.46 -9.17 22.48
CA ARG A 430 -5.47 -10.09 23.04
C ARG A 430 -5.37 -10.18 24.56
N ILE A 431 -4.19 -10.10 25.14
CA ILE A 431 -3.98 -9.99 26.59
C ILE A 431 -4.56 -8.67 27.11
N LEU A 432 -4.29 -7.55 26.45
CA LEU A 432 -4.84 -6.24 26.82
C LEU A 432 -6.37 -6.19 26.72
N ALA A 433 -6.95 -6.94 25.79
CA ALA A 433 -8.41 -7.08 25.64
C ALA A 433 -9.04 -8.12 26.59
N GLY A 434 -8.25 -8.82 27.41
CA GLY A 434 -8.74 -9.89 28.30
C GLY A 434 -9.12 -11.19 27.58
N ALA A 435 -8.74 -11.35 26.30
CA ALA A 435 -9.00 -12.55 25.51
C ALA A 435 -7.93 -13.64 25.73
N LEU A 436 -6.83 -13.30 26.38
CA LEU A 436 -5.79 -14.23 26.83
C LEU A 436 -5.39 -13.89 28.28
N PRO A 437 -4.93 -14.88 29.07
CA PRO A 437 -4.36 -14.64 30.39
C PRO A 437 -3.18 -13.67 30.35
N LYS A 438 -3.00 -12.86 31.40
CA LYS A 438 -1.89 -11.89 31.48
C LYS A 438 -0.51 -12.53 31.43
N ASP A 439 -0.41 -13.73 31.93
CA ASP A 439 0.80 -14.54 32.04
C ASP A 439 0.97 -15.56 30.87
N ALA A 440 0.11 -15.52 29.87
CA ALA A 440 0.06 -16.52 28.79
C ALA A 440 1.42 -16.81 28.13
N ILE A 441 2.27 -15.80 27.97
CA ILE A 441 3.63 -15.96 27.42
C ILE A 441 4.61 -16.35 28.53
N THR A 442 4.60 -15.66 29.68
CA THR A 442 5.54 -15.88 30.78
C THR A 442 5.34 -17.23 31.45
N ALA A 443 4.12 -17.74 31.53
CA ALA A 443 3.82 -19.10 32.04
C ALA A 443 4.50 -20.17 31.17
N ARG A 444 4.50 -20.06 29.84
CA ARG A 444 5.19 -20.99 28.95
C ARG A 444 6.72 -20.92 29.09
N VAL A 445 7.26 -19.72 29.32
CA VAL A 445 8.70 -19.55 29.59
C VAL A 445 9.06 -20.17 30.94
N ALA A 446 8.28 -19.92 31.99
CA ALA A 446 8.50 -20.50 33.31
C ALA A 446 8.38 -22.03 33.33
N ALA A 447 7.49 -22.58 32.51
CA ALA A 447 7.33 -24.04 32.34
C ALA A 447 8.43 -24.66 31.46
N GLY A 448 9.37 -23.88 30.88
CA GLY A 448 10.42 -24.37 30.00
C GLY A 448 9.91 -24.83 28.62
N THR A 449 8.67 -24.55 28.25
CA THR A 449 8.04 -24.92 26.96
C THR A 449 8.22 -23.87 25.87
N LEU A 450 8.80 -22.71 26.18
CA LEU A 450 9.10 -21.63 25.26
C LEU A 450 10.41 -20.95 25.63
N THR A 451 11.32 -20.85 24.68
CA THR A 451 12.57 -20.09 24.83
C THR A 451 12.47 -18.75 24.10
N ILE A 452 12.70 -17.64 24.80
CA ILE A 452 12.84 -16.31 24.17
C ILE A 452 14.31 -16.08 23.85
N VAL A 453 14.61 -15.74 22.60
CA VAL A 453 15.97 -15.50 22.13
C VAL A 453 16.11 -14.08 21.61
N GLU A 454 17.05 -13.36 22.20
CA GLU A 454 17.47 -12.07 21.67
C GLU A 454 18.41 -12.30 20.47
N VAL A 455 18.11 -11.63 19.37
CA VAL A 455 18.88 -11.70 18.12
C VAL A 455 19.62 -10.40 17.89
N ASP A 456 20.68 -10.47 17.06
CA ASP A 456 21.45 -9.27 16.70
C ASP A 456 20.52 -8.22 16.02
N PRO A 457 20.42 -7.00 16.55
CA PRO A 457 19.57 -5.95 15.94
C PRO A 457 19.93 -5.64 14.49
N ARG A 458 21.17 -5.96 14.06
CA ARG A 458 21.60 -5.81 12.67
C ARG A 458 20.98 -6.82 11.70
N SER A 459 20.34 -7.87 12.19
CA SER A 459 19.62 -8.83 11.35
C SER A 459 18.39 -8.21 10.63
N ARG A 460 17.99 -6.99 11.02
CA ARG A 460 16.90 -6.20 10.43
C ARG A 460 17.38 -4.82 9.98
N TRP A 461 16.74 -4.23 8.97
CA TRP A 461 16.93 -2.83 8.62
C TRP A 461 16.47 -1.92 9.75
N PRO A 462 17.15 -0.79 10.02
CA PRO A 462 16.68 0.22 10.95
C PRO A 462 15.39 0.87 10.43
N GLU A 463 14.46 1.13 11.34
CA GLU A 463 13.21 1.85 11.07
C GLU A 463 13.42 3.30 10.64
#